data_608486036d032ea9452d6dd66d96ad3d
#
_entry.id   608486036d032ea9452d6dd66d96ad3d
#
_cell.length_a   1.000
_cell.length_b   1.000
_cell.length_c   1.000
_cell.angle_alpha   90.00
_cell.angle_beta   90.00
_cell.angle_gamma   90.00
#
_symmetry.space_group_name_H-M   'P 1'
#
loop_
_entity.id
_entity.type
_entity.pdbx_description
1 polymer ?
#
loop_
_entity_poly.entity_id
_entity_poly.type
_entity_poly.pdbx_seq_one_letter_code
_entity_poly.pdbx_strand_id
1 'polypeptide(L)'
;MSEGAKTEPNYFCEIRAAYRLHTTNVEVRHCETGTSPIQVVQYAESLFRNGDRHKRIQPRAFEQVYAVFDRDDHDSYFDALRYAAELDGQLKNDTRQSVAFHAVASVPNFELWLLLHYAQVHAPVHRDEVIQRLKQHVPQYRKGMRNAFAITRPNLDAARQRAMELSRRFTAEMAPEPYTGVGKLVTRLTTLRAQH
;
A
#
# COMPACT_ATOMS: atom_id res chain seq x y z
N MET A 1 -3.66 -6.02 -0.73
CA MET A 1 -4.70 -5.58 -1.72
C MET A 1 -4.42 -4.15 -2.10
N SER A 2 -4.49 -3.77 -3.38
CA SER A 2 -4.28 -2.39 -3.82
C SER A 2 -5.41 -1.91 -4.72
N GLU A 3 -5.62 -0.60 -4.73
CA GLU A 3 -6.60 0.09 -5.58
C GLU A 3 -6.20 0.00 -7.05
N GLY A 4 -4.99 0.43 -7.36
CA GLY A 4 -4.47 0.44 -8.71
C GLY A 4 -4.23 -0.97 -9.25
N ALA A 5 -4.56 -1.17 -10.53
CA ALA A 5 -4.36 -2.46 -11.19
C ALA A 5 -2.90 -2.71 -11.61
N LYS A 6 -2.03 -1.72 -11.57
CA LYS A 6 -0.67 -1.83 -12.12
C LYS A 6 0.44 -1.25 -11.24
N THR A 7 0.36 0.01 -10.81
CA THR A 7 1.49 0.70 -10.13
C THR A 7 1.85 0.01 -8.82
N GLU A 8 0.91 -0.06 -7.89
CA GLU A 8 1.11 -0.62 -6.57
C GLU A 8 1.38 -2.14 -6.61
N PRO A 9 0.58 -2.95 -7.37
CA PRO A 9 0.87 -4.39 -7.46
C PRO A 9 2.25 -4.67 -8.05
N ASN A 10 2.65 -3.96 -9.11
CA ASN A 10 3.98 -4.13 -9.69
C ASN A 10 5.07 -3.83 -8.67
N TYR A 11 4.95 -2.70 -7.95
CA TYR A 11 5.91 -2.29 -6.93
C TYR A 11 6.06 -3.33 -5.82
N PHE A 12 4.95 -3.81 -5.26
CA PHE A 12 4.99 -4.82 -4.19
C PHE A 12 5.41 -6.21 -4.70
N CYS A 13 5.08 -6.59 -5.93
CA CYS A 13 5.58 -7.81 -6.54
C CYS A 13 7.11 -7.75 -6.75
N GLU A 14 7.65 -6.59 -7.12
CA GLU A 14 9.10 -6.38 -7.21
C GLU A 14 9.79 -6.53 -5.86
N ILE A 15 9.21 -5.97 -4.77
CA ILE A 15 9.71 -6.17 -3.41
C ILE A 15 9.70 -7.66 -3.07
N ARG A 16 8.57 -8.36 -3.29
CA ARG A 16 8.44 -9.79 -3.04
C ARG A 16 9.54 -10.58 -3.74
N ALA A 17 9.80 -10.30 -5.01
CA ALA A 17 10.86 -10.94 -5.78
C ALA A 17 12.26 -10.60 -5.27
N ALA A 18 12.54 -9.31 -5.00
CA ALA A 18 13.86 -8.84 -4.56
C ALA A 18 14.26 -9.40 -3.18
N TYR A 19 13.29 -9.63 -2.30
CA TYR A 19 13.50 -10.19 -0.96
C TYR A 19 13.16 -11.68 -0.87
N ARG A 20 12.88 -12.36 -2.00
CA ARG A 20 12.57 -13.80 -2.08
C ARG A 20 11.44 -14.23 -1.14
N LEU A 21 10.41 -13.39 -0.98
CA LEU A 21 9.26 -13.73 -0.16
C LEU A 21 8.34 -14.69 -0.92
N HIS A 22 8.00 -15.83 -0.29
CA HIS A 22 7.12 -16.81 -0.90
C HIS A 22 5.68 -16.29 -1.02
N THR A 23 4.95 -16.75 -2.04
CA THR A 23 3.55 -16.38 -2.26
C THR A 23 2.62 -16.89 -1.15
N THR A 24 2.99 -17.97 -0.48
CA THR A 24 2.28 -18.46 0.71
C THR A 24 2.36 -17.49 1.89
N ASN A 25 3.41 -16.66 1.95
CA ASN A 25 3.63 -15.72 3.05
C ASN A 25 3.20 -14.29 2.69
N VAL A 26 3.31 -13.92 1.42
CA VAL A 26 2.96 -12.57 0.94
C VAL A 26 2.20 -12.65 -0.38
N GLU A 27 0.90 -12.46 -0.31
CA GLU A 27 0.05 -12.38 -1.50
C GLU A 27 -0.22 -10.92 -1.88
N VAL A 28 0.02 -10.58 -3.14
CA VAL A 28 -0.19 -9.23 -3.70
C VAL A 28 -1.27 -9.29 -4.77
N ARG A 29 -2.36 -8.57 -4.56
CA ARG A 29 -3.50 -8.50 -5.49
C ARG A 29 -4.00 -7.07 -5.65
N HIS A 30 -4.60 -6.78 -6.79
CA HIS A 30 -5.39 -5.56 -6.99
C HIS A 30 -6.88 -5.83 -6.75
N CYS A 31 -7.62 -4.78 -6.47
CA CYS A 31 -9.07 -4.85 -6.35
C CYS A 31 -9.71 -5.06 -7.73
N GLU A 32 -10.56 -6.06 -7.86
CA GLU A 32 -11.24 -6.40 -9.11
C GLU A 32 -12.69 -5.90 -9.14
N THR A 33 -13.22 -5.46 -8.02
CA THR A 33 -14.61 -5.03 -7.87
C THR A 33 -14.79 -3.52 -7.97
N GLY A 34 -13.73 -2.77 -8.15
CA GLY A 34 -13.74 -1.31 -8.31
C GLY A 34 -12.44 -0.67 -7.86
N THR A 35 -12.39 0.66 -7.97
CA THR A 35 -11.21 1.47 -7.67
C THR A 35 -11.44 2.46 -6.53
N SER A 36 -12.62 2.48 -5.89
CA SER A 36 -12.81 3.36 -4.74
C SER A 36 -12.19 2.77 -3.46
N PRO A 37 -11.69 3.60 -2.55
CA PRO A 37 -11.08 3.16 -1.28
C PRO A 37 -11.92 2.16 -0.51
N ILE A 38 -13.24 2.41 -0.37
CA ILE A 38 -14.12 1.49 0.36
C ILE A 38 -14.24 0.12 -0.33
N GLN A 39 -14.26 0.08 -1.66
CA GLN A 39 -14.30 -1.18 -2.41
C GLN A 39 -13.00 -1.98 -2.23
N VAL A 40 -11.86 -1.32 -2.12
CA VAL A 40 -10.58 -1.99 -1.84
C VAL A 40 -10.61 -2.68 -0.47
N VAL A 41 -11.13 -2.02 0.56
CA VAL A 41 -11.26 -2.59 1.92
C VAL A 41 -12.24 -3.77 1.91
N GLN A 42 -13.42 -3.59 1.33
CA GLN A 42 -14.45 -4.63 1.24
C GLN A 42 -13.97 -5.87 0.45
N TYR A 43 -13.26 -5.64 -0.65
CA TYR A 43 -12.71 -6.73 -1.45
C TYR A 43 -11.59 -7.46 -0.71
N ALA A 44 -10.72 -6.73 0.02
CA ALA A 44 -9.69 -7.33 0.85
C ALA A 44 -10.29 -8.23 1.96
N GLU A 45 -11.35 -7.75 2.63
CA GLU A 45 -12.10 -8.53 3.61
C GLU A 45 -12.74 -9.77 2.98
N SER A 46 -13.47 -9.60 1.87
CA SER A 46 -14.14 -10.70 1.16
C SER A 46 -13.14 -11.77 0.74
N LEU A 47 -12.01 -11.36 0.16
CA LEU A 47 -10.96 -12.29 -0.27
C LEU A 47 -10.32 -13.02 0.91
N PHE A 48 -10.11 -12.33 2.03
CA PHE A 48 -9.63 -12.97 3.26
C PHE A 48 -10.62 -13.99 3.80
N ARG A 49 -11.92 -13.64 3.91
CA ARG A 49 -12.95 -14.54 4.48
C ARG A 49 -13.23 -15.76 3.63
N ASN A 50 -13.31 -15.57 2.31
CA ASN A 50 -13.84 -16.57 1.37
C ASN A 50 -12.74 -17.28 0.57
N GLY A 51 -11.53 -16.68 0.51
CA GLY A 51 -10.49 -17.14 -0.40
C GLY A 51 -10.85 -16.94 -1.88
N ASP A 52 -10.03 -17.49 -2.76
CA ASP A 52 -10.28 -17.57 -4.19
C ASP A 52 -9.56 -18.78 -4.77
N ARG A 53 -10.31 -19.79 -5.19
CA ARG A 53 -9.76 -21.06 -5.72
C ARG A 53 -8.96 -20.85 -7.01
N HIS A 54 -9.41 -19.96 -7.89
CA HIS A 54 -8.73 -19.69 -9.16
C HIS A 54 -7.38 -18.98 -8.92
N LYS A 55 -7.31 -18.16 -7.89
CA LYS A 55 -6.08 -17.48 -7.46
C LYS A 55 -5.26 -18.28 -6.45
N ARG A 56 -5.74 -19.48 -6.06
CA ARG A 56 -5.13 -20.34 -5.05
C ARG A 56 -4.96 -19.66 -3.69
N ILE A 57 -5.89 -18.81 -3.32
CA ILE A 57 -5.94 -18.15 -2.02
C ILE A 57 -6.86 -18.95 -1.11
N GLN A 58 -6.32 -19.48 -0.03
CA GLN A 58 -7.11 -20.17 0.97
C GLN A 58 -7.84 -19.16 1.86
N PRO A 59 -9.09 -19.43 2.26
CA PRO A 59 -9.81 -18.57 3.19
C PRO A 59 -9.08 -18.49 4.52
N ARG A 60 -9.01 -17.30 5.10
CA ARG A 60 -8.45 -17.02 6.43
C ARG A 60 -6.98 -17.45 6.64
N ALA A 61 -6.20 -17.56 5.57
CA ALA A 61 -4.83 -18.09 5.61
C ALA A 61 -3.76 -17.08 6.08
N PHE A 62 -4.14 -15.83 6.38
CA PHE A 62 -3.18 -14.77 6.67
C PHE A 62 -3.38 -14.19 8.08
N GLU A 63 -2.30 -13.79 8.73
CA GLU A 63 -2.30 -13.10 10.02
C GLU A 63 -2.49 -11.59 9.86
N GLN A 64 -2.22 -11.04 8.68
CA GLN A 64 -2.30 -9.61 8.40
C GLN A 64 -2.90 -9.36 7.02
N VAL A 65 -3.76 -8.36 6.93
CA VAL A 65 -4.36 -7.88 5.69
C VAL A 65 -4.03 -6.39 5.53
N TYR A 66 -3.61 -5.99 4.34
CA TYR A 66 -3.28 -4.62 4.01
C TYR A 66 -4.13 -4.16 2.83
N ALA A 67 -4.95 -3.14 3.02
CA ALA A 67 -5.70 -2.44 1.98
C ALA A 67 -4.96 -1.16 1.61
N VAL A 68 -4.41 -1.11 0.39
CA VAL A 68 -3.60 0.02 -0.11
C VAL A 68 -4.45 0.84 -1.06
N PHE A 69 -4.64 2.12 -0.77
CA PHE A 69 -5.47 3.02 -1.58
C PHE A 69 -5.03 4.48 -1.45
N ASP A 70 -5.43 5.26 -2.41
CA ASP A 70 -5.13 6.69 -2.52
C ASP A 70 -6.29 7.55 -2.00
N ARG A 71 -5.98 8.76 -1.53
CA ARG A 71 -7.03 9.75 -1.22
C ARG A 71 -7.67 10.24 -2.52
N ASP A 72 -6.87 10.60 -3.49
CA ASP A 72 -7.32 11.28 -4.72
C ASP A 72 -8.56 12.17 -4.45
N ASP A 73 -9.61 12.09 -5.27
CA ASP A 73 -10.88 12.83 -5.11
C ASP A 73 -12.03 11.89 -4.66
N HIS A 74 -11.72 10.79 -3.97
CA HIS A 74 -12.72 9.79 -3.60
C HIS A 74 -13.50 10.18 -2.34
N ASP A 75 -14.83 10.31 -2.46
CA ASP A 75 -15.73 10.57 -1.33
C ASP A 75 -15.69 9.48 -0.26
N SER A 76 -15.47 8.22 -0.67
CA SER A 76 -15.44 7.06 0.23
C SER A 76 -14.13 6.87 1.01
N TYR A 77 -13.18 7.80 0.92
CA TYR A 77 -11.88 7.66 1.55
C TYR A 77 -11.94 7.52 3.08
N PHE A 78 -12.67 8.42 3.74
CA PHE A 78 -12.80 8.37 5.21
C PHE A 78 -13.62 7.17 5.68
N ASP A 79 -14.62 6.75 4.90
CA ASP A 79 -15.37 5.53 5.19
C ASP A 79 -14.48 4.29 5.09
N ALA A 80 -13.56 4.25 4.13
CA ALA A 80 -12.58 3.18 4.00
C ALA A 80 -11.63 3.10 5.21
N LEU A 81 -11.13 4.25 5.68
CA LEU A 81 -10.28 4.31 6.89
C LEU A 81 -11.03 3.77 8.10
N ARG A 82 -12.27 4.24 8.33
CA ARG A 82 -13.11 3.80 9.44
C ARG A 82 -13.39 2.31 9.35
N TYR A 83 -13.82 1.82 8.19
CA TYR A 83 -14.15 0.41 8.01
C TYR A 83 -12.94 -0.50 8.21
N ALA A 84 -11.77 -0.13 7.72
CA ALA A 84 -10.54 -0.88 7.99
C ALA A 84 -10.19 -0.92 9.49
N ALA A 85 -10.38 0.17 10.22
CA ALA A 85 -10.20 0.23 11.67
C ALA A 85 -11.20 -0.66 12.43
N GLU A 86 -12.45 -0.74 11.96
CA GLU A 86 -13.47 -1.64 12.53
C GLU A 86 -13.11 -3.13 12.31
N LEU A 87 -12.43 -3.47 11.22
CA LEU A 87 -12.00 -4.84 10.93
C LEU A 87 -10.74 -5.26 11.71
N ASP A 88 -9.93 -4.30 12.15
CA ASP A 88 -8.67 -4.60 12.82
C ASP A 88 -8.88 -5.37 14.12
N GLY A 89 -8.26 -6.52 14.22
CA GLY A 89 -8.39 -7.44 15.34
C GLY A 89 -9.73 -8.21 15.44
N GLN A 90 -10.74 -7.89 14.60
CA GLN A 90 -12.06 -8.55 14.63
C GLN A 90 -12.09 -9.85 13.81
N LEU A 91 -11.27 -9.92 12.76
CA LEU A 91 -11.17 -11.12 11.95
C LEU A 91 -10.37 -12.20 12.65
N LYS A 92 -10.69 -13.47 12.36
CA LYS A 92 -9.93 -14.63 12.85
C LYS A 92 -9.39 -15.43 11.67
N ASN A 93 -8.10 -15.81 11.75
CA ASN A 93 -7.50 -16.68 10.76
C ASN A 93 -7.93 -18.16 10.96
N ASP A 94 -7.40 -19.06 10.16
CA ASP A 94 -7.67 -20.52 10.21
C ASP A 94 -7.22 -21.16 11.53
N THR A 95 -6.22 -20.60 12.20
CA THR A 95 -5.78 -21.00 13.55
C THR A 95 -6.51 -20.27 14.68
N ARG A 96 -7.58 -19.52 14.37
CA ARG A 96 -8.40 -18.72 15.29
C ARG A 96 -7.68 -17.55 15.98
N GLN A 97 -6.52 -17.16 15.47
CA GLN A 97 -5.82 -15.97 15.94
C GLN A 97 -6.45 -14.71 15.36
N SER A 98 -6.33 -13.61 16.10
CA SER A 98 -6.77 -12.29 15.64
C SER A 98 -5.92 -11.81 14.47
N VAL A 99 -6.58 -11.28 13.46
CA VAL A 99 -5.94 -10.78 12.24
C VAL A 99 -5.82 -9.27 12.31
N ALA A 100 -4.62 -8.75 12.09
CA ALA A 100 -4.42 -7.33 11.94
C ALA A 100 -4.88 -6.86 10.55
N PHE A 101 -5.76 -5.87 10.49
CA PHE A 101 -6.26 -5.29 9.26
C PHE A 101 -5.84 -3.82 9.14
N HIS A 102 -5.05 -3.49 8.13
CA HIS A 102 -4.42 -2.19 7.99
C HIS A 102 -4.87 -1.44 6.74
N ALA A 103 -5.37 -0.23 6.92
CA ALA A 103 -5.43 0.75 5.85
C ALA A 103 -4.03 1.31 5.58
N VAL A 104 -3.60 1.27 4.32
CA VAL A 104 -2.33 1.84 3.86
C VAL A 104 -2.66 2.94 2.87
N ALA A 105 -3.03 4.09 3.40
CA ALA A 105 -3.44 5.24 2.62
C ALA A 105 -2.26 6.07 2.13
N SER A 106 -2.41 6.72 0.97
CA SER A 106 -1.53 7.79 0.49
C SER A 106 -2.34 9.05 0.16
N VAL A 107 -1.82 10.21 0.55
CA VAL A 107 -2.41 11.54 0.31
C VAL A 107 -1.35 12.41 -0.38
N PRO A 108 -1.53 12.82 -1.63
CA PRO A 108 -2.71 12.57 -2.47
C PRO A 108 -2.78 11.16 -3.07
N ASN A 109 -1.63 10.56 -3.42
CA ASN A 109 -1.57 9.29 -4.15
C ASN A 109 -0.27 8.50 -3.86
N PHE A 110 -0.19 7.27 -4.39
CA PHE A 110 0.96 6.37 -4.23
C PHE A 110 2.26 6.98 -4.74
N GLU A 111 2.22 7.84 -5.75
CA GLU A 111 3.41 8.51 -6.28
C GLU A 111 4.09 9.42 -5.25
N LEU A 112 3.39 9.87 -4.20
CA LEU A 112 4.04 10.54 -3.09
C LEU A 112 5.12 9.64 -2.45
N TRP A 113 4.83 8.36 -2.22
CA TRP A 113 5.84 7.42 -1.73
C TRP A 113 7.07 7.34 -2.65
N LEU A 114 6.86 7.28 -3.97
CA LEU A 114 7.96 7.24 -4.92
C LEU A 114 8.77 8.54 -4.91
N LEU A 115 8.09 9.70 -4.81
CA LEU A 115 8.76 11.00 -4.71
C LEU A 115 9.62 11.13 -3.44
N LEU A 116 9.17 10.57 -2.32
CA LEU A 116 9.92 10.61 -1.07
C LEU A 116 11.30 9.93 -1.14
N HIS A 117 11.56 9.12 -2.16
CA HIS A 117 12.91 8.60 -2.41
C HIS A 117 13.90 9.70 -2.81
N TYR A 118 13.41 10.82 -3.35
CA TYR A 118 14.24 11.89 -3.92
C TYR A 118 14.07 13.24 -3.23
N ALA A 119 12.86 13.57 -2.81
CA ALA A 119 12.52 14.90 -2.29
C ALA A 119 11.62 14.82 -1.06
N GLN A 120 11.68 15.84 -0.21
CA GLN A 120 10.74 16.05 0.90
C GLN A 120 9.47 16.76 0.40
N VAL A 121 8.36 16.50 1.10
CA VAL A 121 7.08 17.19 0.91
C VAL A 121 6.60 17.66 2.29
N HIS A 122 6.27 18.93 2.44
CA HIS A 122 5.99 19.53 3.74
C HIS A 122 4.57 20.12 3.86
N ALA A 123 3.88 20.28 2.73
CA ALA A 123 2.59 20.92 2.64
C ALA A 123 1.68 20.15 1.65
N PRO A 124 0.37 20.38 1.67
CA PRO A 124 -0.54 19.81 0.70
C PRO A 124 -0.05 20.03 -0.74
N VAL A 125 -0.15 18.99 -1.54
CA VAL A 125 0.32 18.95 -2.92
C VAL A 125 -0.68 18.22 -3.78
N HIS A 126 -0.97 18.76 -4.96
CA HIS A 126 -1.87 18.11 -5.92
C HIS A 126 -1.20 16.87 -6.53
N ARG A 127 -1.99 15.83 -6.82
CA ARG A 127 -1.49 14.57 -7.41
C ARG A 127 -0.68 14.74 -8.69
N ASP A 128 -1.07 15.69 -9.55
CA ASP A 128 -0.35 15.97 -10.80
C ASP A 128 1.02 16.61 -10.54
N GLU A 129 1.10 17.47 -9.54
CA GLU A 129 2.37 18.05 -9.10
C GLU A 129 3.32 16.99 -8.55
N VAL A 130 2.81 16.04 -7.75
CA VAL A 130 3.62 14.90 -7.27
C VAL A 130 4.23 14.15 -8.44
N ILE A 131 3.44 13.86 -9.48
CA ILE A 131 3.91 13.16 -10.69
C ILE A 131 4.93 13.99 -11.46
N GLN A 132 4.69 15.30 -11.61
CA GLN A 132 5.63 16.20 -12.28
C GLN A 132 6.98 16.27 -11.55
N ARG A 133 6.95 16.42 -10.22
CA ARG A 133 8.17 16.40 -9.39
C ARG A 133 8.88 15.07 -9.45
N LEU A 134 8.15 13.95 -9.43
CA LEU A 134 8.75 12.61 -9.56
C LEU A 134 9.47 12.46 -10.92
N LYS A 135 8.88 12.96 -12.01
CA LYS A 135 9.50 12.92 -13.35
C LYS A 135 10.79 13.74 -13.46
N GLN A 136 11.02 14.71 -12.61
CA GLN A 136 12.32 15.42 -12.57
C GLN A 136 13.45 14.48 -12.13
N HIS A 137 13.14 13.48 -11.31
CA HIS A 137 14.11 12.49 -10.82
C HIS A 137 14.08 11.17 -11.60
N VAL A 138 12.92 10.82 -12.12
CA VAL A 138 12.67 9.60 -12.93
C VAL A 138 11.96 10.00 -14.22
N PRO A 139 12.68 10.56 -15.23
CA PRO A 139 12.04 11.13 -16.45
C PRO A 139 11.16 10.14 -17.21
N GLN A 140 11.49 8.85 -17.16
CA GLN A 140 10.72 7.77 -17.81
C GLN A 140 9.51 7.31 -17.01
N TYR A 141 9.23 7.90 -15.83
CA TYR A 141 8.12 7.46 -15.00
C TYR A 141 6.77 7.60 -15.74
N ARG A 142 5.99 6.53 -15.67
CA ARG A 142 4.58 6.47 -16.09
C ARG A 142 3.80 5.56 -15.15
N LYS A 143 2.54 5.85 -14.92
CA LYS A 143 1.67 4.98 -14.11
C LYS A 143 1.69 3.54 -14.65
N GLY A 144 1.85 2.59 -13.73
CA GLY A 144 1.94 1.17 -14.08
C GLY A 144 3.29 0.73 -14.66
N MET A 145 4.34 1.58 -14.62
CA MET A 145 5.67 1.13 -15.04
C MET A 145 6.16 -0.04 -14.19
N ARG A 146 6.90 -0.93 -14.82
CA ARG A 146 7.69 -1.96 -14.12
C ARG A 146 9.03 -1.38 -13.67
N ASN A 147 9.69 -2.04 -12.76
CA ASN A 147 11.00 -1.67 -12.18
C ASN A 147 10.96 -0.40 -11.32
N ALA A 148 9.77 0.04 -10.87
CA ALA A 148 9.66 1.20 -9.99
C ALA A 148 10.39 0.99 -8.67
N PHE A 149 10.28 -0.19 -8.06
CA PHE A 149 11.05 -0.53 -6.86
C PHE A 149 12.56 -0.61 -7.14
N ALA A 150 12.97 -1.28 -8.21
CA ALA A 150 14.37 -1.42 -8.55
C ALA A 150 15.06 -0.05 -8.73
N ILE A 151 14.38 0.90 -9.40
CA ILE A 151 14.87 2.27 -9.64
C ILE A 151 14.95 3.06 -8.33
N THR A 152 13.95 2.95 -7.45
CA THR A 152 13.88 3.75 -6.21
C THR A 152 14.66 3.13 -5.05
N ARG A 153 14.94 1.83 -5.09
CA ARG A 153 15.60 1.06 -4.03
C ARG A 153 16.90 1.69 -3.48
N PRO A 154 17.79 2.30 -4.29
CA PRO A 154 19.00 2.93 -3.74
C PRO A 154 18.72 4.02 -2.70
N ASN A 155 17.56 4.67 -2.77
CA ASN A 155 17.15 5.75 -1.87
C ASN A 155 16.07 5.29 -0.86
N LEU A 156 15.91 3.98 -0.65
CA LEU A 156 14.83 3.43 0.16
C LEU A 156 14.87 3.92 1.62
N ASP A 157 16.04 4.02 2.22
CA ASP A 157 16.17 4.47 3.61
C ASP A 157 15.84 5.96 3.75
N ALA A 158 16.20 6.79 2.77
CA ALA A 158 15.79 8.19 2.74
C ALA A 158 14.26 8.32 2.61
N ALA A 159 13.63 7.50 1.76
CA ALA A 159 12.17 7.48 1.64
C ALA A 159 11.48 7.07 2.95
N ARG A 160 11.99 6.05 3.63
CA ARG A 160 11.48 5.62 4.94
C ARG A 160 11.56 6.71 5.98
N GLN A 161 12.72 7.39 6.08
CA GLN A 161 12.91 8.48 7.00
C GLN A 161 11.91 9.62 6.73
N ARG A 162 11.78 10.05 5.48
CA ARG A 162 10.85 11.13 5.08
C ARG A 162 9.39 10.75 5.32
N ALA A 163 8.99 9.50 5.02
CA ALA A 163 7.65 9.02 5.32
C ALA A 163 7.38 8.97 6.84
N MET A 164 8.38 8.61 7.63
CA MET A 164 8.27 8.63 9.09
C MET A 164 8.16 10.08 9.62
N GLU A 165 8.89 11.02 9.07
CA GLU A 165 8.78 12.45 9.41
C GLU A 165 7.38 12.99 9.08
N LEU A 166 6.81 12.64 7.91
CA LEU A 166 5.43 12.97 7.58
C LEU A 166 4.45 12.37 8.60
N SER A 167 4.61 11.09 8.95
CA SER A 167 3.71 10.40 9.87
C SER A 167 3.80 10.86 11.33
N ARG A 168 4.82 11.64 11.70
CA ARG A 168 4.89 12.33 13.00
C ARG A 168 4.07 13.62 13.03
N ARG A 169 3.81 14.21 11.86
CA ARG A 169 3.10 15.49 11.71
C ARG A 169 1.67 15.29 11.29
N PHE A 170 1.41 14.32 10.45
CA PHE A 170 0.12 14.12 9.78
C PHE A 170 -0.31 12.66 9.88
N THR A 171 -1.62 12.45 9.88
CA THR A 171 -2.25 11.13 9.77
C THR A 171 -3.10 11.04 8.51
N ALA A 172 -3.57 9.84 8.16
CA ALA A 172 -4.43 9.64 6.99
C ALA A 172 -5.73 10.45 7.08
N GLU A 173 -6.26 10.64 8.30
CA GLU A 173 -7.49 11.37 8.56
C GLU A 173 -7.33 12.90 8.43
N MET A 174 -6.10 13.41 8.37
CA MET A 174 -5.82 14.84 8.24
C MET A 174 -5.74 15.31 6.77
N ALA A 175 -6.22 14.49 5.81
CA ALA A 175 -6.26 14.92 4.41
C ALA A 175 -6.89 16.33 4.27
N PRO A 176 -6.32 17.25 3.47
CA PRO A 176 -5.37 17.03 2.38
C PRO A 176 -3.87 17.05 2.74
N GLU A 177 -3.50 17.02 4.02
CA GLU A 177 -2.10 17.01 4.43
C GLU A 177 -1.35 15.79 3.88
N PRO A 178 -0.07 15.95 3.46
CA PRO A 178 0.65 14.87 2.81
C PRO A 178 0.92 13.72 3.78
N TYR A 179 0.52 12.52 3.40
CA TYR A 179 0.70 11.32 4.21
C TYR A 179 0.92 10.09 3.34
N THR A 180 1.70 9.12 3.80
CA THR A 180 1.73 7.79 3.20
C THR A 180 2.06 6.71 4.24
N GLY A 181 1.21 5.70 4.31
CA GLY A 181 1.42 4.48 5.09
C GLY A 181 2.34 3.47 4.41
N VAL A 182 2.68 3.68 3.13
CA VAL A 182 3.45 2.72 2.32
C VAL A 182 4.83 2.46 2.93
N GLY A 183 5.48 3.46 3.52
CA GLY A 183 6.78 3.29 4.16
C GLY A 183 6.79 2.24 5.27
N LYS A 184 5.72 2.17 6.09
CA LYS A 184 5.56 1.15 7.14
C LYS A 184 5.38 -0.24 6.53
N LEU A 185 4.53 -0.38 5.50
CA LEU A 185 4.32 -1.65 4.80
C LEU A 185 5.61 -2.14 4.12
N VAL A 186 6.33 -1.26 3.43
CA VAL A 186 7.61 -1.60 2.80
C VAL A 186 8.65 -2.03 3.84
N THR A 187 8.71 -1.35 4.98
CA THR A 187 9.59 -1.77 6.09
C THR A 187 9.22 -3.17 6.56
N ARG A 188 7.93 -3.45 6.78
CA ARG A 188 7.46 -4.78 7.17
C ARG A 188 7.86 -5.84 6.15
N LEU A 189 7.58 -5.64 4.87
CA LEU A 189 7.91 -6.59 3.80
C LEU A 189 9.41 -6.87 3.69
N THR A 190 10.25 -5.83 3.81
CA THR A 190 11.70 -5.97 3.66
C THR A 190 12.40 -6.54 4.90
N THR A 191 11.71 -6.59 6.06
CA THR A 191 12.19 -7.24 7.29
C THR A 191 11.68 -8.67 7.46
N LEU A 192 10.70 -9.10 6.65
CA LEU A 192 10.31 -10.50 6.61
C LEU A 192 11.50 -11.32 6.10
N ARG A 193 11.96 -12.26 6.92
CA ARG A 193 12.96 -13.24 6.47
C ARG A 193 12.24 -14.31 5.65
N ALA A 194 12.84 -14.72 4.53
CA ALA A 194 12.45 -15.97 3.89
C ALA A 194 12.63 -17.08 4.94
N GLN A 195 11.54 -17.67 5.37
CA GLN A 195 11.64 -18.88 6.18
C GLN A 195 12.13 -19.98 5.26
N HIS A 196 13.30 -20.50 5.55
CA HIS A 196 13.91 -21.64 4.86
C HIS A 196 13.28 -22.93 5.36
#